data_5a6904ab0c3d2c38d2e5e3662d9f7fd5
#
_entry.id   5a6904ab0c3d2c38d2e5e3662d9f7fd5
#
_cell.length_a   1.000
_cell.length_b   1.000
_cell.length_c   1.000
_cell.angle_alpha   90.00
_cell.angle_beta   90.00
_cell.angle_gamma   90.00
#
_symmetry.space_group_name_H-M   'P 1'
#
loop_
_entity.id
_entity.type
_entity.pdbx_description
1 polymer ?
#
loop_
_entity_poly.entity_id
_entity_poly.type
_entity_poly.pdbx_seq_one_letter_code
_entity_poly.pdbx_strand_id
1 'polypeptide(L)'
;TIHGSENDLIIYCGDRWGDFAGNGIGYNQWVPLSFDKEGKPYFNNLHQWKLDAEKGTWEVGEGNNYISNPEFEADRKITTTPTGWKVRDNVGNYSVSNARGKVDSGNFVIQETGPEDYISDLYQEITDLPNGTYTMTAWVKSSGGQNVCNVYAQSGDEKKTYSVKTNIDDWKEIVVATDIKVTDGKCTVGLYSDAHANE
;
A
#
# COMPACT_ATOMS: atom_id res chain seq x y z
N THR A 1 -25.41 -13.25 -2.23
CA THR A 1 -25.75 -12.59 -3.50
C THR A 1 -26.81 -11.53 -3.23
N ILE A 2 -26.67 -10.38 -3.85
CA ILE A 2 -27.70 -9.32 -3.95
C ILE A 2 -28.28 -9.43 -5.35
N HIS A 3 -29.59 -9.66 -5.43
CA HIS A 3 -30.31 -9.72 -6.71
C HIS A 3 -30.84 -8.31 -7.03
N GLY A 4 -30.15 -7.62 -7.90
CA GLY A 4 -30.56 -6.27 -8.33
C GLY A 4 -31.36 -6.28 -9.63
N SER A 5 -31.88 -5.11 -9.99
CA SER A 5 -32.65 -4.94 -11.23
C SER A 5 -31.81 -5.02 -12.51
N GLU A 6 -30.52 -4.75 -12.40
CA GLU A 6 -29.58 -4.76 -13.54
C GLU A 6 -28.66 -5.99 -13.51
N ASN A 7 -28.13 -6.37 -12.31
CA ASN A 7 -27.20 -7.47 -12.15
C ASN A 7 -27.38 -8.20 -10.83
N ASP A 8 -26.86 -9.42 -10.78
CA ASP A 8 -26.63 -10.14 -9.54
C ASP A 8 -25.22 -9.83 -9.05
N LEU A 9 -25.12 -9.30 -7.83
CA LEU A 9 -23.85 -8.96 -7.21
C LEU A 9 -23.50 -9.97 -6.12
N ILE A 10 -22.35 -10.59 -6.23
CA ILE A 10 -21.80 -11.47 -5.20
C ILE A 10 -20.91 -10.65 -4.27
N ILE A 11 -21.24 -10.63 -2.99
CA ILE A 11 -20.41 -10.01 -1.96
C ILE A 11 -19.77 -11.12 -1.14
N TYR A 12 -18.46 -11.09 -1.04
CA TYR A 12 -17.73 -11.88 -0.05
C TYR A 12 -17.91 -11.24 1.32
N CYS A 13 -18.34 -12.06 2.26
CA CYS A 13 -18.49 -11.67 3.66
C CYS A 13 -17.56 -12.55 4.48
N GLY A 14 -16.48 -11.98 4.95
CA GLY A 14 -15.51 -12.61 5.83
C GLY A 14 -15.42 -11.90 7.16
N ASP A 15 -14.76 -12.52 8.11
CA ASP A 15 -14.41 -11.89 9.38
C ASP A 15 -12.92 -11.99 9.69
N ARG A 16 -12.44 -11.07 10.48
CA ARG A 16 -11.13 -11.11 11.12
C ARG A 16 -11.37 -11.38 12.60
N TRP A 17 -10.80 -12.45 13.09
CA TRP A 17 -10.93 -12.82 14.51
C TRP A 17 -10.43 -11.71 15.43
N GLY A 18 -10.99 -11.66 16.63
CA GLY A 18 -10.69 -10.62 17.60
C GLY A 18 -9.20 -10.41 17.88
N ASP A 19 -8.43 -11.49 18.01
CA ASP A 19 -6.98 -11.44 18.19
C ASP A 19 -6.26 -10.75 17.03
N PHE A 20 -6.84 -10.86 15.85
CA PHE A 20 -6.31 -10.26 14.64
C PHE A 20 -6.74 -8.81 14.43
N ALA A 21 -7.87 -8.45 14.94
CA ALA A 21 -8.39 -7.10 14.87
C ALA A 21 -7.85 -6.20 16.00
N GLY A 22 -7.12 -6.79 16.94
CA GLY A 22 -6.63 -6.07 18.13
C GLY A 22 -7.75 -5.66 19.09
N ASN A 23 -8.92 -6.30 19.00
CA ASN A 23 -10.07 -6.07 19.87
C ASN A 23 -10.82 -7.38 20.14
N GLY A 24 -11.76 -7.37 21.06
CA GLY A 24 -12.50 -8.58 21.46
C GLY A 24 -13.66 -8.99 20.55
N ILE A 25 -13.97 -8.23 19.51
CA ILE A 25 -15.13 -8.44 18.65
C ILE A 25 -14.75 -8.88 17.23
N GLY A 26 -13.51 -8.61 16.79
CA GLY A 26 -13.12 -8.79 15.38
C GLY A 26 -13.71 -7.72 14.45
N TYR A 27 -13.52 -7.91 13.17
CA TYR A 27 -14.07 -7.06 12.13
C TYR A 27 -14.70 -7.90 11.03
N ASN A 28 -15.84 -7.49 10.56
CA ASN A 28 -16.42 -8.02 9.32
C ASN A 28 -15.77 -7.30 8.13
N GLN A 29 -15.41 -8.07 7.12
CA GLN A 29 -14.89 -7.56 5.87
C GLN A 29 -15.82 -7.96 4.73
N TRP A 30 -16.42 -6.97 4.10
CA TRP A 30 -17.34 -7.18 2.99
C TRP A 30 -16.79 -6.49 1.75
N VAL A 31 -16.60 -7.25 0.68
CA VAL A 31 -16.09 -6.74 -0.59
C VAL A 31 -16.81 -7.40 -1.76
N PRO A 32 -17.05 -6.66 -2.85
CA PRO A 32 -17.62 -7.25 -4.06
C PRO A 32 -16.62 -8.24 -4.68
N LEU A 33 -17.13 -9.39 -5.09
CA LEU A 33 -16.39 -10.38 -5.84
C LEU A 33 -16.53 -10.07 -7.33
N SER A 34 -15.41 -9.94 -8.02
CA SER A 34 -15.36 -9.75 -9.46
C SER A 34 -14.96 -11.05 -10.17
N PHE A 35 -15.25 -11.13 -11.48
CA PHE A 35 -14.94 -12.29 -12.30
C PHE A 35 -14.19 -11.82 -13.55
N ASP A 36 -13.15 -12.54 -13.92
CA ASP A 36 -12.45 -12.32 -15.18
C ASP A 36 -13.25 -12.85 -16.38
N LYS A 37 -12.66 -12.74 -17.59
CA LYS A 37 -13.30 -13.17 -18.84
C LYS A 37 -13.54 -14.68 -18.92
N GLU A 38 -12.77 -15.46 -18.15
CA GLU A 38 -12.91 -16.91 -18.03
C GLU A 38 -13.88 -17.32 -16.93
N GLY A 39 -14.47 -16.35 -16.21
CA GLY A 39 -15.38 -16.58 -15.08
C GLY A 39 -14.66 -16.93 -13.77
N LYS A 40 -13.36 -16.71 -13.67
CA LYS A 40 -12.58 -16.95 -12.47
C LYS A 40 -12.75 -15.80 -11.49
N PRO A 41 -13.10 -16.07 -10.22
CA PRO A 41 -13.30 -15.03 -9.24
C PRO A 41 -11.97 -14.39 -8.80
N TYR A 42 -12.02 -13.07 -8.54
CA TYR A 42 -10.91 -12.34 -7.93
C TYR A 42 -11.42 -11.22 -7.03
N PHE A 43 -10.57 -10.78 -6.11
CA PHE A 43 -10.82 -9.65 -5.24
C PHE A 43 -10.17 -8.38 -5.80
N ASN A 44 -10.93 -7.28 -5.77
CA ASN A 44 -10.38 -5.95 -6.01
C ASN A 44 -9.71 -5.43 -4.74
N ASN A 45 -8.68 -4.61 -4.89
CA ASN A 45 -8.07 -3.92 -3.77
C ASN A 45 -8.92 -2.69 -3.42
N LEU A 46 -9.83 -2.87 -2.47
CA LEU A 46 -10.83 -1.85 -2.10
C LEU A 46 -10.69 -1.48 -0.63
N HIS A 47 -10.29 -0.24 -0.38
CA HIS A 47 -10.38 0.41 0.91
C HIS A 47 -11.75 1.10 1.09
N GLN A 48 -12.28 1.66 0.01
CA GLN A 48 -13.60 2.27 -0.03
C GLN A 48 -14.35 1.86 -1.30
N TRP A 49 -15.62 1.56 -1.15
CA TRP A 49 -16.52 1.25 -2.26
C TRP A 49 -17.97 1.59 -1.91
N LYS A 50 -18.79 1.79 -2.91
CA LYS A 50 -20.21 2.09 -2.78
C LYS A 50 -21.04 0.99 -3.41
N LEU A 51 -22.10 0.59 -2.71
CA LEU A 51 -23.07 -0.42 -3.13
C LEU A 51 -24.36 0.25 -3.61
N ASP A 52 -24.82 -0.11 -4.80
CA ASP A 52 -26.20 0.09 -5.25
C ASP A 52 -26.94 -1.26 -5.20
N ALA A 53 -27.63 -1.49 -4.09
CA ALA A 53 -28.32 -2.75 -3.87
C ALA A 53 -29.58 -2.91 -4.75
N GLU A 54 -30.20 -1.81 -5.20
CA GLU A 54 -31.35 -1.85 -6.07
C GLU A 54 -30.98 -2.32 -7.47
N LYS A 55 -29.82 -1.87 -7.95
CA LYS A 55 -29.27 -2.26 -9.25
C LYS A 55 -28.47 -3.54 -9.23
N GLY A 56 -27.93 -3.92 -8.09
CA GLY A 56 -26.94 -5.01 -7.98
C GLY A 56 -25.57 -4.61 -8.56
N THR A 57 -25.19 -3.34 -8.40
CA THR A 57 -23.94 -2.79 -8.90
C THR A 57 -23.09 -2.22 -7.77
N TRP A 58 -21.84 -1.96 -8.06
CA TRP A 58 -20.93 -1.29 -7.14
C TRP A 58 -19.92 -0.42 -7.90
N GLU A 59 -19.37 0.56 -7.20
CA GLU A 59 -18.31 1.42 -7.72
C GLU A 59 -17.22 1.64 -6.68
N VAL A 60 -16.02 1.93 -7.13
CA VAL A 60 -14.89 2.30 -6.27
C VAL A 60 -15.18 3.64 -5.61
N GLY A 61 -14.94 3.73 -4.29
CA GLY A 61 -15.06 5.00 -3.57
C GLY A 61 -13.97 5.99 -3.94
N GLU A 62 -14.27 7.29 -3.85
CA GLU A 62 -13.36 8.37 -4.23
C GLU A 62 -12.06 8.38 -3.43
N GLY A 63 -12.11 7.96 -2.17
CA GLY A 63 -10.94 7.86 -1.28
C GLY A 63 -10.24 6.51 -1.30
N ASN A 64 -10.43 5.69 -2.34
CA ASN A 64 -9.83 4.37 -2.37
C ASN A 64 -8.29 4.41 -2.41
N ASN A 65 -7.68 3.67 -1.50
CA ASN A 65 -6.24 3.41 -1.55
C ASN A 65 -5.99 2.13 -2.36
N TYR A 66 -5.27 2.26 -3.46
CA TYR A 66 -4.95 1.14 -4.35
C TYR A 66 -3.68 0.38 -3.95
N ILE A 67 -2.92 0.89 -2.98
CA ILE A 67 -1.74 0.20 -2.45
C ILE A 67 -2.20 -0.94 -1.55
N SER A 68 -1.74 -2.15 -1.82
CA SER A 68 -1.98 -3.31 -0.95
C SER A 68 -1.08 -3.23 0.29
N ASN A 69 -1.65 -3.53 1.46
CA ASN A 69 -0.91 -3.51 2.73
C ASN A 69 -0.12 -2.20 2.94
N PRO A 70 -0.78 -1.03 2.82
CA PRO A 70 -0.11 0.27 2.85
C PRO A 70 0.47 0.61 4.22
N GLU A 71 -0.05 -0.01 5.27
CA GLU A 71 0.34 0.18 6.67
C GLU A 71 1.19 -0.98 7.21
N PHE A 72 1.59 -1.95 6.36
CA PHE A 72 2.39 -3.12 6.70
C PHE A 72 1.81 -4.03 7.80
N GLU A 73 0.50 -3.96 8.05
CA GLU A 73 -0.20 -4.70 9.11
C GLU A 73 -0.52 -6.16 8.75
N ALA A 74 -0.42 -6.55 7.46
CA ALA A 74 -0.90 -7.85 7.00
C ALA A 74 -0.16 -9.04 7.63
N ASP A 75 1.14 -8.90 7.87
CA ASP A 75 1.97 -9.99 8.41
C ASP A 75 1.90 -10.10 9.93
N ARG A 76 1.57 -9.03 10.64
CA ARG A 76 1.44 -8.93 12.12
C ARG A 76 2.66 -9.36 12.89
N LYS A 77 3.81 -9.35 12.27
CA LYS A 77 5.11 -9.71 12.81
C LYS A 77 6.18 -8.95 12.07
N ILE A 78 7.34 -8.84 12.70
CA ILE A 78 8.55 -8.38 12.01
C ILE A 78 8.89 -9.36 10.89
N THR A 79 9.06 -8.86 9.68
CA THR A 79 9.40 -9.66 8.50
C THR A 79 10.25 -8.83 7.53
N THR A 80 11.09 -9.51 6.77
CA THR A 80 11.86 -8.93 5.66
C THR A 80 11.15 -9.05 4.31
N THR A 81 9.98 -9.68 4.29
CA THR A 81 9.17 -9.90 3.09
C THR A 81 7.73 -9.49 3.34
N PRO A 82 7.42 -8.18 3.42
CA PRO A 82 6.06 -7.72 3.70
C PRO A 82 5.08 -8.18 2.62
N THR A 83 3.94 -8.71 3.06
CA THR A 83 2.89 -9.15 2.12
C THR A 83 2.48 -8.02 1.19
N GLY A 84 2.46 -8.30 -0.12
CA GLY A 84 2.13 -7.33 -1.17
C GLY A 84 3.31 -6.48 -1.66
N TRP A 85 4.46 -6.56 -1.01
CA TRP A 85 5.65 -5.81 -1.37
C TRP A 85 6.76 -6.73 -1.88
N LYS A 86 7.61 -6.19 -2.72
CA LYS A 86 8.78 -6.87 -3.30
C LYS A 86 10.03 -6.04 -3.04
N VAL A 87 11.17 -6.70 -3.11
CA VAL A 87 12.47 -6.03 -3.00
C VAL A 87 13.31 -6.38 -4.21
N ARG A 88 13.98 -5.39 -4.76
CA ARG A 88 15.03 -5.54 -5.77
C ARG A 88 16.26 -4.75 -5.33
N ASP A 89 17.39 -5.08 -5.95
CA ASP A 89 18.69 -4.44 -5.68
C ASP A 89 19.06 -4.43 -4.20
N ASN A 90 18.73 -5.53 -3.52
CA ASN A 90 18.89 -5.66 -2.08
C ASN A 90 20.33 -5.99 -1.71
N VAL A 91 21.06 -4.97 -1.28
CA VAL A 91 22.33 -5.11 -0.59
C VAL A 91 22.14 -4.52 0.80
N GLY A 92 22.00 -5.37 1.82
CA GLY A 92 21.83 -4.93 3.20
C GLY A 92 20.51 -5.34 3.86
N ASN A 93 20.18 -4.69 4.96
CA ASN A 93 19.07 -5.07 5.84
C ASN A 93 17.95 -4.03 5.85
N TYR A 94 16.78 -4.45 5.47
CA TYR A 94 15.53 -3.74 5.80
C TYR A 94 14.59 -4.71 6.52
N SER A 95 13.66 -4.18 7.28
CA SER A 95 12.65 -5.00 7.95
C SER A 95 11.34 -4.25 8.14
N VAL A 96 10.24 -4.97 8.17
CA VAL A 96 9.03 -4.48 8.80
C VAL A 96 9.28 -4.47 10.30
N SER A 97 9.18 -3.32 10.90
CA SER A 97 9.40 -3.10 12.30
C SER A 97 8.08 -2.85 13.03
N ASN A 98 7.98 -3.31 14.27
CA ASN A 98 6.91 -2.90 15.18
C ASN A 98 7.25 -1.60 15.91
N ALA A 99 8.02 -0.71 15.31
CA ALA A 99 8.30 0.60 15.85
C ALA A 99 6.97 1.34 16.05
N ARG A 100 6.44 1.26 17.27
CA ARG A 100 5.22 1.92 17.73
C ARG A 100 5.43 3.43 17.77
N GLY A 101 5.54 4.02 16.59
CA GLY A 101 5.40 5.45 16.43
C GLY A 101 3.95 5.71 16.06
N LYS A 102 3.33 6.71 16.64
CA LYS A 102 2.00 7.16 16.25
C LYS A 102 2.05 7.73 14.82
N VAL A 103 1.94 6.87 13.84
CA VAL A 103 1.43 7.24 12.55
C VAL A 103 -0.03 6.83 12.61
N ASP A 104 -0.92 7.73 12.56
CA ASP A 104 -2.39 7.72 12.54
C ASP A 104 -3.09 6.41 13.00
N SER A 105 -2.69 5.26 12.51
CA SER A 105 -3.18 3.93 12.89
C SER A 105 -2.10 2.86 12.68
N GLY A 106 -2.25 1.71 13.32
CA GLY A 106 -1.40 0.55 13.11
C GLY A 106 -0.29 0.35 14.14
N ASN A 107 0.40 -0.78 13.99
CA ASN A 107 1.47 -1.23 14.90
C ASN A 107 2.80 -1.44 14.16
N PHE A 108 2.78 -1.42 12.84
CA PHE A 108 3.94 -1.74 12.01
C PHE A 108 4.30 -0.58 11.08
N VAL A 109 5.56 -0.51 10.75
CA VAL A 109 6.12 0.41 9.75
C VAL A 109 7.18 -0.34 8.97
N ILE A 110 7.50 0.12 7.77
CA ILE A 110 8.75 -0.30 7.14
C ILE A 110 9.90 0.52 7.73
N GLN A 111 10.96 -0.16 8.05
CA GLN A 111 12.19 0.46 8.53
C GLN A 111 13.35 -0.09 7.71
N GLU A 112 14.13 0.79 7.14
CA GLU A 112 15.38 0.48 6.49
C GLU A 112 16.51 0.99 7.38
N THR A 113 17.38 0.09 7.78
CA THR A 113 18.58 0.38 8.55
C THR A 113 19.50 -0.84 8.50
N GLY A 114 20.79 -0.63 8.60
CA GLY A 114 21.76 -1.72 8.60
C GLY A 114 23.03 -1.38 9.37
N PRO A 115 23.76 -2.40 9.87
CA PRO A 115 25.08 -2.21 10.49
C PRO A 115 26.19 -1.91 9.46
N GLU A 116 25.90 -2.03 8.19
CA GLU A 116 26.79 -1.79 7.05
C GLU A 116 26.07 -0.91 6.02
N ASP A 117 26.82 -0.37 5.05
CA ASP A 117 26.23 0.36 3.93
C ASP A 117 25.24 -0.53 3.17
N TYR A 118 24.12 0.02 2.75
CA TYR A 118 23.07 -0.73 2.09
C TYR A 118 22.43 0.01 0.94
N ILE A 119 21.93 -0.77 -0.02
CA ILE A 119 21.05 -0.30 -1.09
C ILE A 119 19.80 -1.17 -1.03
N SER A 120 18.63 -0.55 -1.04
CA SER A 120 17.35 -1.27 -1.11
C SER A 120 16.36 -0.54 -1.99
N ASP A 121 15.50 -1.31 -2.66
CA ASP A 121 14.34 -0.80 -3.39
C ASP A 121 13.14 -1.68 -3.05
N LEU A 122 12.39 -1.25 -2.04
CA LEU A 122 11.13 -1.85 -1.66
C LEU A 122 10.04 -1.28 -2.56
N TYR A 123 9.33 -2.13 -3.29
CA TYR A 123 8.33 -1.67 -4.24
C TYR A 123 7.10 -2.56 -4.31
N GLN A 124 6.04 -2.00 -4.85
CA GLN A 124 4.82 -2.70 -5.21
C GLN A 124 4.41 -2.33 -6.63
N GLU A 125 4.07 -3.34 -7.44
CA GLU A 125 3.46 -3.16 -8.74
C GLU A 125 1.94 -3.23 -8.58
N ILE A 126 1.26 -2.13 -8.84
CA ILE A 126 -0.20 -2.06 -8.86
C ILE A 126 -0.63 -2.31 -10.30
N THR A 127 -1.49 -3.31 -10.51
CA THR A 127 -2.09 -3.66 -11.79
C THR A 127 -3.59 -3.42 -11.75
N ASP A 128 -4.22 -3.37 -12.90
CA ASP A 128 -5.66 -3.15 -13.06
C ASP A 128 -6.15 -1.83 -12.40
N LEU A 129 -5.24 -0.87 -12.30
CA LEU A 129 -5.52 0.46 -11.81
C LEU A 129 -6.33 1.22 -12.87
N PRO A 130 -7.50 1.79 -12.55
CA PRO A 130 -8.27 2.58 -13.51
C PRO A 130 -7.41 3.68 -14.14
N ASN A 131 -7.54 3.91 -15.45
CA ASN A 131 -6.84 5.03 -16.08
C ASN A 131 -7.33 6.36 -15.50
N GLY A 132 -6.39 7.23 -15.17
CA GLY A 132 -6.71 8.49 -14.50
C GLY A 132 -5.48 9.19 -13.94
N THR A 133 -5.73 10.19 -13.10
CA THR A 133 -4.69 10.95 -12.40
C THR A 133 -4.79 10.67 -10.92
N TYR A 134 -3.65 10.34 -10.31
CA TYR A 134 -3.56 9.90 -8.92
C TYR A 134 -2.68 10.81 -8.10
N THR A 135 -2.97 10.84 -6.81
CA THR A 135 -2.11 11.45 -5.78
C THR A 135 -1.49 10.33 -4.96
N MET A 136 -0.21 10.45 -4.66
CA MET A 136 0.49 9.59 -3.71
C MET A 136 1.00 10.42 -2.54
N THR A 137 0.65 9.99 -1.33
CA THR A 137 1.22 10.49 -0.09
C THR A 137 1.90 9.36 0.67
N ALA A 138 2.79 9.70 1.59
CA ALA A 138 3.40 8.76 2.51
C ALA A 138 3.74 9.46 3.84
N TRP A 139 3.71 8.70 4.93
CA TRP A 139 4.27 9.15 6.20
C TRP A 139 5.70 8.69 6.31
N VAL A 140 6.61 9.61 6.59
CA VAL A 140 8.05 9.34 6.65
C VAL A 140 8.67 9.88 7.92
N LYS A 141 9.71 9.17 8.37
CA LYS A 141 10.64 9.58 9.41
C LYS A 141 12.04 9.17 8.97
N SER A 142 13.07 9.98 9.23
CA SER A 142 14.43 9.71 8.76
C SER A 142 15.45 10.28 9.72
N SER A 143 16.52 9.52 9.98
CA SER A 143 17.71 10.02 10.67
C SER A 143 18.48 11.08 9.87
N GLY A 144 18.26 11.10 8.54
CA GLY A 144 19.08 11.86 7.62
C GLY A 144 20.42 11.15 7.34
N GLY A 145 21.22 11.73 6.46
CA GLY A 145 22.55 11.23 6.16
C GLY A 145 22.62 10.29 4.94
N GLN A 146 21.52 9.71 4.52
CA GLN A 146 21.48 8.82 3.35
C GLN A 146 22.00 9.52 2.08
N ASN A 147 22.76 8.79 1.25
CA ASN A 147 23.15 9.25 -0.08
C ASN A 147 21.92 9.50 -0.94
N VAL A 148 20.96 8.56 -0.89
CA VAL A 148 19.67 8.66 -1.54
C VAL A 148 18.60 8.04 -0.64
N CYS A 149 17.49 8.74 -0.46
CA CYS A 149 16.28 8.22 0.15
C CYS A 149 15.07 8.79 -0.60
N ASN A 150 14.44 7.97 -1.43
CA ASN A 150 13.41 8.40 -2.36
C ASN A 150 12.13 7.58 -2.20
N VAL A 151 11.03 8.25 -1.87
CA VAL A 151 9.69 7.68 -2.05
C VAL A 151 9.23 8.02 -3.46
N TYR A 152 8.75 7.04 -4.22
CA TYR A 152 8.44 7.25 -5.63
C TYR A 152 7.16 6.57 -6.10
N ALA A 153 6.61 7.11 -7.21
CA ALA A 153 5.61 6.48 -8.04
C ALA A 153 6.05 6.53 -9.51
N GLN A 154 5.87 5.44 -10.23
CA GLN A 154 6.21 5.33 -11.65
C GLN A 154 5.06 4.74 -12.44
N SER A 155 4.63 5.42 -13.50
CA SER A 155 3.65 4.92 -14.47
C SER A 155 4.22 5.12 -15.87
N GLY A 156 4.39 4.02 -16.62
CA GLY A 156 5.13 4.03 -17.86
C GLY A 156 6.57 4.53 -17.68
N ASP A 157 6.97 5.49 -18.50
CA ASP A 157 8.30 6.11 -18.43
C ASP A 157 8.38 7.26 -17.43
N GLU A 158 7.24 7.71 -16.87
CA GLU A 158 7.21 8.85 -15.95
C GLU A 158 7.38 8.39 -14.52
N LYS A 159 8.46 8.85 -13.87
CA LYS A 159 8.75 8.62 -12.45
C LYS A 159 8.66 9.93 -11.67
N LYS A 160 7.76 9.96 -10.69
CA LYS A 160 7.63 11.03 -9.69
C LYS A 160 8.35 10.62 -8.42
N THR A 161 9.08 11.52 -7.80
CA THR A 161 9.92 11.20 -6.65
C THR A 161 9.88 12.32 -5.63
N TYR A 162 9.71 11.93 -4.37
CA TYR A 162 10.00 12.79 -3.23
C TYR A 162 11.32 12.33 -2.60
N SER A 163 12.34 13.22 -2.60
CA SER A 163 13.64 12.91 -1.98
C SER A 163 13.66 13.40 -0.53
N VAL A 164 13.86 12.47 0.39
CA VAL A 164 14.10 12.77 1.81
C VAL A 164 15.58 13.12 1.96
N LYS A 165 15.89 14.42 2.13
CA LYS A 165 17.28 14.95 2.10
C LYS A 165 17.82 15.31 3.47
N THR A 166 16.96 15.32 4.49
CA THR A 166 17.31 15.83 5.82
C THR A 166 16.69 14.94 6.88
N ASN A 167 17.20 15.07 8.10
CA ASN A 167 16.57 14.51 9.27
C ASN A 167 15.09 14.94 9.39
N ILE A 168 14.24 14.01 9.70
CA ILE A 168 12.81 14.18 10.02
C ILE A 168 12.56 13.48 11.35
N ASP A 169 12.61 14.23 12.45
CA ASP A 169 12.60 13.68 13.81
C ASP A 169 11.27 13.01 14.18
N ASP A 170 10.17 13.54 13.68
CA ASP A 170 8.83 13.01 13.89
C ASP A 170 8.17 12.61 12.58
N TRP A 171 7.20 11.72 12.65
CA TRP A 171 6.43 11.32 11.48
C TRP A 171 5.80 12.51 10.77
N LYS A 172 6.07 12.61 9.48
CA LYS A 172 5.61 13.69 8.62
C LYS A 172 4.96 13.11 7.38
N GLU A 173 3.75 13.59 7.09
CA GLU A 173 3.14 13.33 5.80
C GLU A 173 3.85 14.12 4.70
N ILE A 174 4.19 13.43 3.63
CA ILE A 174 4.74 14.00 2.41
C ILE A 174 3.80 13.73 1.24
N VAL A 175 3.78 14.65 0.29
CA VAL A 175 3.13 14.44 -1.00
C VAL A 175 4.22 14.09 -2.00
N VAL A 176 4.19 12.86 -2.51
CA VAL A 176 5.13 12.38 -3.54
C VAL A 176 4.81 13.04 -4.87
N ALA A 177 3.55 13.01 -5.27
CA ALA A 177 3.01 13.72 -6.42
C ALA A 177 1.47 13.76 -6.37
N THR A 178 0.89 14.73 -7.07
CA THR A 178 -0.56 14.90 -7.24
C THR A 178 -1.03 14.66 -8.68
N ASP A 179 -0.10 14.37 -9.58
CA ASP A 179 -0.31 14.32 -11.03
C ASP A 179 0.24 13.03 -11.67
N ILE A 180 0.18 11.92 -10.95
CA ILE A 180 0.60 10.61 -11.48
C ILE A 180 -0.43 10.15 -12.51
N LYS A 181 -0.04 10.15 -13.78
CA LYS A 181 -0.92 9.77 -14.89
C LYS A 181 -0.81 8.28 -15.19
N VAL A 182 -1.90 7.56 -15.04
CA VAL A 182 -2.01 6.14 -15.39
C VAL A 182 -2.83 6.02 -16.68
N THR A 183 -2.26 5.37 -17.69
CA THR A 183 -2.89 5.20 -19.01
C THR A 183 -2.92 3.75 -19.49
N ASP A 184 -2.20 2.87 -18.80
CA ASP A 184 -2.06 1.44 -19.15
C ASP A 184 -2.48 0.50 -18.00
N GLY A 185 -3.15 1.06 -16.98
CA GLY A 185 -3.62 0.30 -15.83
C GLY A 185 -2.53 -0.09 -14.84
N LYS A 186 -1.33 0.53 -14.92
CA LYS A 186 -0.19 0.12 -14.08
C LYS A 186 0.47 1.32 -13.40
N CYS A 187 0.90 1.07 -12.17
CA CYS A 187 1.76 2.00 -11.43
C CYS A 187 2.68 1.21 -10.50
N THR A 188 3.94 1.57 -10.43
CA THR A 188 4.87 1.07 -9.42
C THR A 188 5.08 2.13 -8.36
N VAL A 189 4.93 1.77 -7.11
CA VAL A 189 5.24 2.65 -5.96
C VAL A 189 6.34 2.03 -5.13
N GLY A 190 7.16 2.85 -4.48
CA GLY A 190 8.26 2.28 -3.70
C GLY A 190 9.04 3.27 -2.86
N LEU A 191 9.95 2.68 -2.08
CA LEU A 191 10.99 3.36 -1.31
C LEU A 191 12.35 2.84 -1.76
N TYR A 192 13.18 3.73 -2.26
CA TYR A 192 14.57 3.45 -2.65
C TYR A 192 15.52 4.15 -1.69
N SER A 193 16.44 3.40 -1.14
CA SER A 193 17.48 3.90 -0.25
C SER A 193 18.87 3.46 -0.72
N ASP A 194 19.82 4.38 -0.63
CA ASP A 194 21.27 4.17 -0.69
C ASP A 194 21.84 4.91 0.52
N ALA A 195 22.34 4.17 1.49
CA ALA A 195 22.62 4.70 2.81
C ALA A 195 23.88 4.07 3.43
N HIS A 196 24.48 4.81 4.36
CA HIS A 196 25.59 4.33 5.17
C HIS A 196 25.09 3.54 6.38
N ALA A 197 26.03 2.84 7.00
CA ALA A 197 25.75 2.08 8.21
C ALA A 197 25.07 2.91 9.30
N ASN A 198 23.99 2.35 9.86
CA ASN A 198 23.18 2.95 10.95
C ASN A 198 22.36 4.20 10.56
N GLU A 199 22.10 4.41 9.29
CA GLU A 199 21.21 5.46 8.76
C GLU A 199 19.88 4.91 8.34
#